data_a11d7246537a899d714a196d546b3afd
#
_entry.id   a11d7246537a899d714a196d546b3afd
#
_cell.length_a   1.000
_cell.length_b   1.000
_cell.length_c   1.000
_cell.angle_alpha   90.00
_cell.angle_beta   90.00
_cell.angle_gamma   90.00
#
_symmetry.space_group_name_H-M   'P 1'
#
loop_
_entity.id
_entity.type
_entity.pdbx_description
1 polymer ?
#
loop_
_entity_poly.entity_id
_entity_poly.type
_entity_poly.pdbx_seq_one_letter_code
_entity_poly.pdbx_strand_id
1 'polypeptide(L)'
;MAGFFRKLMPKRFRKHGVTIPVVRLHGTIMAGGGQFRPPLNLASVASVLEKAFAVKDAPAVAISVNSPGGSPVQSRLIFQRIRDLAEEKKKRVIIFVEDVAASGGYMIALAGDEIIADPTSIVGSIGVVSGGFGFPELLKKIGV
;
A
#
# COMPACT_ATOMS: atom_id res chain seq x y z
N MET A 1 29.50 14.48 -1.68
CA MET A 1 30.60 14.86 -0.77
C MET A 1 30.26 14.75 0.74
N ALA A 2 29.00 14.72 1.14
CA ALA A 2 28.62 14.60 2.58
C ALA A 2 28.98 13.27 3.27
N GLY A 3 29.18 12.18 2.52
CA GLY A 3 29.44 10.86 3.10
C GLY A 3 30.87 10.62 3.60
N PHE A 4 31.84 11.35 3.11
CA PHE A 4 33.26 11.13 3.45
C PHE A 4 33.62 11.76 4.80
N PHE A 5 33.13 12.94 5.09
CA PHE A 5 33.34 13.63 6.37
C PHE A 5 32.66 12.91 7.56
N ARG A 6 31.59 12.16 7.30
CA ARG A 6 30.88 11.40 8.33
C ARG A 6 31.69 10.21 8.85
N LYS A 7 32.62 9.65 8.07
CA LYS A 7 33.52 8.56 8.49
C LYS A 7 34.63 9.03 9.43
N LEU A 8 35.03 10.30 9.38
CA LEU A 8 36.11 10.87 10.21
C LEU A 8 35.64 11.40 11.56
N MET A 9 34.33 11.57 11.78
CA MET A 9 33.81 12.01 13.09
C MET A 9 33.94 10.90 14.14
N PRO A 10 34.41 11.21 15.38
CA PRO A 10 34.41 10.27 16.49
C PRO A 10 33.02 9.68 16.71
N LYS A 11 32.92 8.39 17.03
CA LYS A 11 31.66 7.65 17.18
C LYS A 11 30.62 8.36 18.08
N ARG A 12 31.08 9.07 19.12
CA ARG A 12 30.22 9.82 20.06
C ARG A 12 29.50 11.02 19.46
N PHE A 13 29.95 11.54 18.31
CA PHE A 13 29.32 12.67 17.60
C PHE A 13 28.50 12.23 16.38
N ARG A 14 28.54 10.94 16.04
CA ARG A 14 27.65 10.40 15.04
C ARG A 14 26.27 10.26 15.66
N LYS A 15 25.41 11.28 15.52
CA LYS A 15 23.99 11.10 15.79
C LYS A 15 23.49 10.02 14.82
N HIS A 16 23.29 8.81 15.33
CA HIS A 16 22.58 7.77 14.62
C HIS A 16 21.10 8.16 14.59
N GLY A 17 20.74 9.00 13.63
CA GLY A 17 19.32 9.23 13.34
C GLY A 17 18.72 7.92 12.84
N VAL A 18 17.61 7.51 13.41
CA VAL A 18 16.82 6.39 12.91
C VAL A 18 16.29 6.76 11.53
N THR A 19 16.57 5.94 10.53
CA THR A 19 16.02 6.13 9.18
C THR A 19 14.79 5.25 9.02
N ILE A 20 13.65 5.87 8.76
CA ILE A 20 12.41 5.15 8.44
C ILE A 20 12.19 5.24 6.93
N PRO A 21 12.19 4.13 6.20
CA PRO A 21 11.83 4.12 4.80
C PRO A 21 10.33 4.40 4.63
N VAL A 22 10.00 5.19 3.59
CA VAL A 22 8.62 5.53 3.24
C VAL A 22 8.31 4.94 1.87
N VAL A 23 7.22 4.17 1.81
CA VAL A 23 6.66 3.62 0.56
C VAL A 23 5.36 4.35 0.25
N ARG A 24 5.15 4.74 -1.01
CA ARG A 24 3.91 5.37 -1.47
C ARG A 24 3.10 4.40 -2.31
N LEU A 25 1.87 4.15 -1.89
CA LEU A 25 0.89 3.31 -2.58
C LEU A 25 -0.28 4.17 -3.02
N HIS A 26 -0.14 4.78 -4.18
CA HIS A 26 -1.06 5.80 -4.69
C HIS A 26 -1.72 5.37 -5.99
N GLY A 27 -2.99 5.72 -6.15
CA GLY A 27 -3.76 5.53 -7.37
C GLY A 27 -4.69 4.33 -7.34
N THR A 28 -5.32 4.06 -8.49
CA THR A 28 -6.29 2.97 -8.65
C THR A 28 -5.58 1.62 -8.70
N ILE A 29 -6.15 0.63 -8.01
CA ILE A 29 -5.63 -0.73 -7.96
C ILE A 29 -6.17 -1.53 -9.14
N MET A 30 -5.30 -2.00 -10.04
CA MET A 30 -5.67 -2.70 -11.26
C MET A 30 -4.66 -3.79 -11.62
N ALA A 31 -5.13 -4.93 -12.17
CA ALA A 31 -4.25 -6.02 -12.58
C ALA A 31 -3.39 -5.69 -13.81
N GLY A 32 -3.90 -4.88 -14.73
CA GLY A 32 -3.25 -4.50 -15.99
C GLY A 32 -2.82 -3.04 -16.02
N GLY A 33 -1.95 -2.68 -16.98
CA GLY A 33 -1.41 -1.33 -17.13
C GLY A 33 -2.35 -0.38 -17.86
N GLY A 34 -2.39 0.87 -17.40
CA GLY A 34 -2.91 1.99 -18.19
C GLY A 34 -1.75 2.64 -18.96
N GLN A 35 -2.08 3.22 -20.13
CA GLN A 35 -1.09 3.75 -21.07
C GLN A 35 -0.28 4.95 -20.54
N PHE A 36 -0.78 5.66 -19.51
CA PHE A 36 -0.19 6.92 -19.03
C PHE A 36 0.31 6.91 -17.57
N ARG A 37 -0.14 5.96 -16.74
CA ARG A 37 0.36 5.79 -15.38
C ARG A 37 0.37 4.30 -15.02
N PRO A 38 1.47 3.79 -14.45
CA PRO A 38 1.47 2.41 -13.98
C PRO A 38 0.41 2.25 -12.89
N PRO A 39 -0.46 1.24 -12.98
CA PRO A 39 -1.45 0.98 -11.96
C PRO A 39 -0.80 0.50 -10.68
N LEU A 40 -1.49 0.70 -9.57
CA LEU A 40 -1.10 0.10 -8.31
C LEU A 40 -1.46 -1.40 -8.35
N ASN A 41 -0.45 -2.25 -8.36
CA ASN A 41 -0.59 -3.70 -8.26
C ASN A 41 0.67 -4.33 -7.64
N LEU A 42 0.63 -5.61 -7.34
CA LEU A 42 1.76 -6.28 -6.70
C LEU A 42 3.04 -6.15 -7.54
N ALA A 43 2.97 -6.33 -8.85
CA ALA A 43 4.14 -6.28 -9.72
C ALA A 43 4.82 -4.90 -9.69
N SER A 44 4.04 -3.82 -9.63
CA SER A 44 4.58 -2.45 -9.59
C SER A 44 5.20 -2.08 -8.24
N VAL A 45 4.77 -2.71 -7.13
CA VAL A 45 5.20 -2.30 -5.79
C VAL A 45 6.15 -3.30 -5.11
N ALA A 46 6.24 -4.55 -5.59
CA ALA A 46 6.99 -5.60 -4.91
C ALA A 46 8.45 -5.21 -4.63
N SER A 47 9.16 -4.70 -5.64
CA SER A 47 10.57 -4.33 -5.48
C SER A 47 10.77 -3.13 -4.55
N VAL A 48 9.82 -2.19 -4.52
CA VAL A 48 9.87 -1.02 -3.64
C VAL A 48 9.64 -1.45 -2.19
N LEU A 49 8.66 -2.33 -1.96
CA LEU A 49 8.40 -2.91 -0.64
C LEU A 49 9.63 -3.66 -0.14
N GLU A 50 10.19 -4.56 -0.95
CA GLU A 50 11.39 -5.32 -0.58
C GLU A 50 12.56 -4.41 -0.19
N LYS A 51 12.83 -3.38 -0.97
CA LYS A 51 13.88 -2.39 -0.67
C LYS A 51 13.63 -1.65 0.64
N ALA A 52 12.39 -1.26 0.91
CA ALA A 52 12.03 -0.57 2.14
C ALA A 52 12.22 -1.47 3.36
N PHE A 53 11.74 -2.71 3.28
CA PHE A 53 11.89 -3.66 4.38
C PHE A 53 13.33 -4.15 4.56
N ALA A 54 14.19 -4.05 3.53
CA ALA A 54 15.60 -4.40 3.61
C ALA A 54 16.50 -3.32 4.26
N VAL A 55 15.98 -2.12 4.54
CA VAL A 55 16.77 -1.06 5.21
C VAL A 55 17.20 -1.54 6.59
N LYS A 56 18.49 -1.70 6.78
CA LYS A 56 19.07 -2.12 8.08
C LYS A 56 18.80 -1.05 9.14
N ASP A 57 18.61 -1.49 10.36
CA ASP A 57 18.42 -0.62 11.54
C ASP A 57 17.14 0.25 11.51
N ALA A 58 16.26 0.07 10.51
CA ALA A 58 14.94 0.67 10.51
C ALA A 58 14.00 -0.16 11.39
N PRO A 59 13.45 0.38 12.49
CA PRO A 59 12.54 -0.36 13.36
C PRO A 59 11.13 -0.50 12.78
N ALA A 60 10.82 0.32 11.78
CA ALA A 60 9.52 0.35 11.13
C ALA A 60 9.64 0.73 9.65
N VAL A 61 8.58 0.46 8.91
CA VAL A 61 8.36 0.96 7.54
C VAL A 61 7.10 1.81 7.57
N ALA A 62 7.19 3.04 7.05
CA ALA A 62 6.05 3.90 6.84
C ALA A 62 5.49 3.67 5.43
N ILE A 63 4.18 3.55 5.31
CA ILE A 63 3.51 3.39 4.02
C ILE A 63 2.42 4.47 3.90
N SER A 64 2.57 5.36 2.93
CA SER A 64 1.55 6.33 2.57
C SER A 64 0.57 5.69 1.60
N VAL A 65 -0.72 5.75 1.91
CA VAL A 65 -1.81 5.23 1.09
C VAL A 65 -2.68 6.38 0.60
N ASN A 66 -2.86 6.49 -0.71
CA ASN A 66 -3.81 7.40 -1.35
C ASN A 66 -4.48 6.68 -2.53
N SER A 67 -5.50 5.88 -2.23
CA SER A 67 -6.14 4.98 -3.20
C SER A 67 -7.64 4.85 -2.97
N PRO A 68 -8.46 5.05 -4.03
CA PRO A 68 -9.89 4.78 -3.98
C PRO A 68 -10.21 3.27 -4.00
N GLY A 69 -9.20 2.42 -4.14
CA GLY A 69 -9.37 0.98 -4.28
C GLY A 69 -9.31 0.50 -5.72
N GLY A 70 -9.99 -0.60 -6.01
CA GLY A 70 -10.03 -1.25 -7.32
C GLY A 70 -10.02 -2.77 -7.18
N SER A 71 -9.12 -3.47 -7.89
CA SER A 71 -9.07 -4.93 -7.91
C SER A 71 -8.91 -5.55 -6.51
N PRO A 72 -9.88 -6.34 -6.03
CA PRO A 72 -9.80 -7.00 -4.72
C PRO A 72 -8.63 -7.96 -4.63
N VAL A 73 -8.33 -8.67 -5.72
CA VAL A 73 -7.23 -9.63 -5.77
C VAL A 73 -5.89 -8.93 -5.59
N GLN A 74 -5.66 -7.85 -6.35
CA GLN A 74 -4.42 -7.08 -6.23
C GLN A 74 -4.26 -6.42 -4.86
N SER A 75 -5.36 -5.93 -4.29
CA SER A 75 -5.38 -5.35 -2.94
C SER A 75 -4.95 -6.39 -1.90
N ARG A 76 -5.52 -7.61 -1.97
CA ARG A 76 -5.15 -8.71 -1.08
C ARG A 76 -3.69 -9.14 -1.27
N LEU A 77 -3.20 -9.23 -2.50
CA LEU A 77 -1.82 -9.61 -2.77
C LEU A 77 -0.83 -8.60 -2.21
N ILE A 78 -1.11 -7.30 -2.33
CA ILE A 78 -0.27 -6.24 -1.74
C ILE A 78 -0.33 -6.30 -0.22
N PHE A 79 -1.53 -6.43 0.37
CA PHE A 79 -1.71 -6.61 1.82
C PHE A 79 -0.85 -7.77 2.33
N GLN A 80 -0.99 -8.95 1.72
CA GLN A 80 -0.26 -10.14 2.14
C GLN A 80 1.25 -9.94 2.03
N ARG A 81 1.73 -9.36 0.91
CA ARG A 81 3.16 -9.11 0.73
C ARG A 81 3.74 -8.16 1.80
N ILE A 82 2.98 -7.14 2.20
CA ILE A 82 3.40 -6.24 3.29
C ILE A 82 3.50 -7.03 4.59
N ARG A 83 2.51 -7.87 4.92
CA ARG A 83 2.52 -8.64 6.16
C ARG A 83 3.64 -9.68 6.18
N ASP A 84 3.87 -10.40 5.08
CA ASP A 84 4.96 -11.38 4.96
C ASP A 84 6.33 -10.71 5.19
N LEU A 85 6.55 -9.54 4.57
CA LEU A 85 7.79 -8.79 4.76
C LEU A 85 7.93 -8.24 6.20
N ALA A 86 6.84 -7.79 6.80
CA ALA A 86 6.84 -7.29 8.17
C ALA A 86 7.24 -8.39 9.17
N GLU A 87 6.69 -9.59 8.99
CA GLU A 87 6.98 -10.76 9.80
C GLU A 87 8.43 -11.25 9.57
N GLU A 88 8.83 -11.43 8.31
CA GLU A 88 10.18 -11.87 7.93
C GLU A 88 11.27 -10.96 8.48
N LYS A 89 11.06 -9.65 8.36
CA LYS A 89 12.06 -8.64 8.78
C LYS A 89 11.87 -8.14 10.21
N LYS A 90 10.80 -8.59 10.91
CA LYS A 90 10.43 -8.18 12.28
C LYS A 90 10.33 -6.67 12.41
N LYS A 91 9.62 -6.03 11.48
CA LYS A 91 9.43 -4.57 11.42
C LYS A 91 7.99 -4.20 11.58
N ARG A 92 7.75 -3.14 12.34
CA ARG A 92 6.42 -2.52 12.40
C ARG A 92 6.09 -1.84 11.07
N VAL A 93 4.81 -1.86 10.73
CA VAL A 93 4.25 -1.15 9.59
C VAL A 93 3.34 -0.05 10.09
N ILE A 94 3.61 1.19 9.71
CA ILE A 94 2.77 2.34 10.05
C ILE A 94 2.20 2.89 8.76
N ILE A 95 0.87 2.90 8.68
CA ILE A 95 0.15 3.41 7.51
C ILE A 95 -0.24 4.87 7.76
N PHE A 96 0.02 5.71 6.78
CA PHE A 96 -0.45 7.09 6.71
C PHE A 96 -1.44 7.20 5.56
N VAL A 97 -2.69 7.51 5.87
CA VAL A 97 -3.71 7.79 4.86
C VAL A 97 -3.62 9.25 4.47
N GLU A 98 -3.48 9.50 3.17
CA GLU A 98 -3.55 10.86 2.63
C GLU A 98 -5.03 11.24 2.39
N ASP A 99 -5.44 11.54 1.16
CA ASP A 99 -6.84 11.93 0.89
C ASP A 99 -7.82 10.78 1.04
N VAL A 100 -7.42 9.56 0.58
CA VAL A 100 -8.35 8.43 0.52
C VAL A 100 -7.66 7.07 0.75
N ALA A 101 -8.27 6.23 1.57
CA ALA A 101 -8.02 4.81 1.66
C ALA A 101 -9.38 4.08 1.66
N ALA A 102 -9.93 3.85 0.48
CA ALA A 102 -11.26 3.27 0.34
C ALA A 102 -11.23 1.90 -0.37
N SER A 103 -12.17 1.02 -0.02
CA SER A 103 -12.32 -0.31 -0.64
C SER A 103 -10.99 -1.08 -0.60
N GLY A 104 -10.43 -1.44 -1.77
CA GLY A 104 -9.12 -2.09 -1.85
C GLY A 104 -7.98 -1.28 -1.23
N GLY A 105 -8.06 0.07 -1.24
CA GLY A 105 -7.10 0.95 -0.53
C GLY A 105 -7.18 0.77 0.98
N TYR A 106 -8.38 0.63 1.54
CA TYR A 106 -8.57 0.30 2.94
C TYR A 106 -8.06 -1.09 3.28
N MET A 107 -8.30 -2.08 2.39
CA MET A 107 -7.74 -3.42 2.56
C MET A 107 -6.21 -3.39 2.66
N ILE A 108 -5.53 -2.59 1.84
CA ILE A 108 -4.08 -2.41 1.94
C ILE A 108 -3.70 -1.73 3.26
N ALA A 109 -4.45 -0.72 3.69
CA ALA A 109 -4.18 -0.01 4.94
C ALA A 109 -4.26 -0.91 6.17
N LEU A 110 -5.11 -1.94 6.15
CA LEU A 110 -5.19 -2.96 7.20
C LEU A 110 -3.92 -3.80 7.36
N ALA A 111 -2.96 -3.71 6.44
CA ALA A 111 -1.65 -4.33 6.60
C ALA A 111 -0.79 -3.63 7.66
N GLY A 112 -1.16 -2.44 8.11
CA GLY A 112 -0.47 -1.70 9.16
C GLY A 112 -0.71 -2.25 10.56
N ASP A 113 0.30 -2.13 11.40
CA ASP A 113 0.15 -2.32 12.85
C ASP A 113 -0.51 -1.08 13.49
N GLU A 114 -0.46 0.06 12.77
CA GLU A 114 -1.08 1.31 13.13
C GLU A 114 -1.50 2.06 11.86
N ILE A 115 -2.68 2.68 11.89
CA ILE A 115 -3.20 3.50 10.79
C ILE A 115 -3.42 4.91 11.30
N ILE A 116 -2.79 5.87 10.65
CA ILE A 116 -2.89 7.30 10.95
C ILE A 116 -3.60 7.96 9.75
N ALA A 117 -4.70 8.63 9.99
CA ALA A 117 -5.47 9.34 8.99
C ALA A 117 -5.74 10.77 9.43
N ASP A 118 -5.86 11.69 8.49
CA ASP A 118 -6.40 13.01 8.76
C ASP A 118 -7.90 12.92 9.04
N PRO A 119 -8.47 13.73 9.92
CA PRO A 119 -9.92 13.75 10.18
C PRO A 119 -10.79 13.96 8.95
N THR A 120 -10.23 14.52 7.88
CA THR A 120 -10.89 14.76 6.60
C THR A 120 -10.62 13.68 5.55
N SER A 121 -9.75 12.73 5.84
CA SER A 121 -9.48 11.60 4.92
C SER A 121 -10.72 10.73 4.74
N ILE A 122 -10.94 10.27 3.52
CA ILE A 122 -12.01 9.30 3.20
C ILE A 122 -11.49 7.90 3.47
N VAL A 123 -11.99 7.27 4.54
CA VAL A 123 -11.57 5.93 4.94
C VAL A 123 -12.78 5.01 5.05
N GLY A 124 -12.71 3.81 4.44
CA GLY A 124 -13.81 2.83 4.52
C GLY A 124 -14.18 2.22 3.18
N SER A 125 -15.46 2.29 2.79
CA SER A 125 -16.00 1.57 1.62
C SER A 125 -15.66 0.08 1.68
N ILE A 126 -15.94 -0.53 2.82
CA ILE A 126 -15.58 -1.92 3.13
C ILE A 126 -16.54 -2.86 2.38
N GLY A 127 -15.98 -3.67 1.49
CA GLY A 127 -16.74 -4.69 0.80
C GLY A 127 -16.45 -4.75 -0.69
N VAL A 128 -17.05 -5.76 -1.33
CA VAL A 128 -17.04 -5.94 -2.79
C VAL A 128 -18.48 -5.94 -3.24
N VAL A 129 -18.82 -5.02 -4.13
CA VAL A 129 -20.16 -4.90 -4.71
C VAL A 129 -20.09 -5.28 -6.17
N SER A 130 -21.00 -6.13 -6.61
CA SER A 130 -21.22 -6.46 -8.02
C SER A 130 -22.67 -6.19 -8.36
N GLY A 131 -22.91 -5.53 -9.48
CA GLY A 131 -24.24 -5.23 -9.98
C GLY A 131 -24.37 -5.68 -11.43
N GLY A 132 -25.60 -6.04 -11.82
CA GLY A 132 -25.92 -6.40 -13.19
C GLY A 132 -27.39 -6.14 -13.49
N PHE A 133 -27.73 -6.15 -14.77
CA PHE A 133 -29.10 -6.09 -15.21
C PHE A 133 -29.63 -7.51 -15.42
N GLY A 134 -30.82 -7.80 -14.88
CA GLY A 134 -31.57 -9.03 -15.16
C GLY A 134 -32.70 -8.76 -16.17
N PHE A 135 -32.91 -9.66 -17.11
CA PHE A 135 -33.95 -9.57 -18.13
C PHE A 135 -34.87 -10.80 -18.11
N PRO A 136 -35.42 -11.23 -16.94
CA PRO A 136 -36.20 -12.47 -16.86
C PRO A 136 -37.43 -12.46 -17.76
N GLU A 137 -38.15 -11.34 -17.83
CA GLU A 137 -39.35 -11.23 -18.68
C GLU A 137 -39.04 -11.19 -20.18
N LEU A 138 -37.90 -10.62 -20.56
CA LEU A 138 -37.42 -10.67 -21.94
C LEU A 138 -37.04 -12.09 -22.34
N LEU A 139 -36.32 -12.80 -21.50
CA LEU A 139 -35.89 -14.18 -21.72
C LEU A 139 -37.12 -15.09 -21.90
N LYS A 140 -38.13 -14.98 -21.04
CA LYS A 140 -39.40 -15.71 -21.21
C LYS A 140 -40.09 -15.40 -22.55
N LYS A 141 -40.10 -14.14 -23.00
CA LYS A 141 -40.73 -13.75 -24.28
C LYS A 141 -40.04 -14.36 -25.49
N ILE A 142 -38.75 -14.61 -25.42
CA ILE A 142 -37.96 -15.23 -26.49
C ILE A 142 -37.77 -16.74 -26.33
N GLY A 143 -38.42 -17.35 -25.34
CA GLY A 143 -38.41 -18.78 -25.12
C GLY A 143 -37.15 -19.33 -24.43
N VAL A 144 -36.44 -18.48 -23.67
CA VAL A 144 -35.25 -18.87 -22.89
C VAL A 144 -35.59 -18.94 -21.40
#